data_964fb3e3e9b44d9d6255a569e99ecf38
#
_entry.id   964fb3e3e9b44d9d6255a569e99ecf38
#
_cell.length_a   1.000
_cell.length_b   1.000
_cell.length_c   1.000
_cell.angle_alpha   90.00
_cell.angle_beta   90.00
_cell.angle_gamma   90.00
#
_symmetry.space_group_name_H-M   'P 1'
#
loop_
_entity.id
_entity.type
_entity.pdbx_description
1 polymer ?
#
loop_
_entity_poly.entity_id
_entity_poly.type
_entity_poly.pdbx_seq_one_letter_code
_entity_poly.pdbx_strand_id
1 'polypeptide(L)'
;MSAVAAGTRERLLRSAQELVEEGGYGAASVIAIAERAGVAAGTLYRHWPSKGELFAELFRVVCDREAAAMEAAALGSAGDSSVKRVQAVLTTFATRALRNPRLAWALIAEPVDPLVDAERIAYRREYARLLGDGLREAIEAGEIPQQNVELTAAALVGGVGEALVGPLSPPAGTAPAAREIIEALREFVARAVGTG
;
A
#
# COMPACT_ATOMS: atom_id res chain seq x y z
N MET A 1 25.32 14.42 9.20
CA MET A 1 25.09 14.43 7.73
C MET A 1 24.83 15.88 7.31
N SER A 2 25.49 16.35 6.23
CA SER A 2 25.30 17.73 5.72
C SER A 2 23.88 17.90 5.16
N ALA A 3 23.27 19.08 5.32
CA ALA A 3 21.95 19.44 4.77
C ALA A 3 21.85 19.20 3.24
N VAL A 4 22.96 19.40 2.51
CA VAL A 4 23.05 19.12 1.06
C VAL A 4 22.93 17.61 0.76
N ALA A 5 23.46 16.74 1.61
CA ALA A 5 23.34 15.29 1.45
C ALA A 5 21.92 14.80 1.72
N ALA A 6 21.22 15.38 2.70
CA ALA A 6 19.81 15.10 2.95
C ALA A 6 18.95 15.49 1.74
N GLY A 7 19.12 16.69 1.19
CA GLY A 7 18.41 17.12 0.00
C GLY A 7 18.68 16.26 -1.24
N THR A 8 19.89 15.73 -1.42
CA THR A 8 20.23 14.83 -2.54
C THR A 8 19.55 13.48 -2.37
N ARG A 9 19.53 12.93 -1.16
CA ARG A 9 18.86 11.66 -0.87
C ARG A 9 17.35 11.73 -1.14
N GLU A 10 16.69 12.80 -0.72
CA GLU A 10 15.27 13.04 -0.97
C GLU A 10 14.97 13.18 -2.47
N ARG A 11 15.83 13.90 -3.24
CA ARG A 11 15.68 14.00 -4.69
C ARG A 11 15.77 12.65 -5.37
N LEU A 12 16.74 11.80 -4.98
CA LEU A 12 16.89 10.44 -5.52
C LEU A 12 15.65 9.57 -5.23
N LEU A 13 15.12 9.59 -3.99
CA LEU A 13 13.90 8.86 -3.63
C LEU A 13 12.69 9.36 -4.42
N ARG A 14 12.52 10.66 -4.54
CA ARG A 14 11.42 11.25 -5.31
C ARG A 14 11.53 10.86 -6.79
N SER A 15 12.72 10.96 -7.39
CA SER A 15 12.95 10.56 -8.77
C SER A 15 12.69 9.08 -9.01
N ALA A 16 13.04 8.22 -8.03
CA ALA A 16 12.72 6.80 -8.10
C ALA A 16 11.19 6.56 -8.05
N GLN A 17 10.48 7.24 -7.17
CA GLN A 17 9.01 7.17 -7.09
C GLN A 17 8.36 7.58 -8.40
N GLU A 18 8.72 8.74 -8.95
CA GLU A 18 8.19 9.27 -10.22
C GLU A 18 8.41 8.29 -11.38
N LEU A 19 9.59 7.68 -11.48
CA LEU A 19 9.89 6.67 -12.51
C LEU A 19 9.03 5.40 -12.34
N VAL A 20 8.79 4.97 -11.10
CA VAL A 20 7.88 3.84 -10.83
C VAL A 20 6.44 4.20 -11.23
N GLU A 21 5.99 5.40 -10.93
CA GLU A 21 4.65 5.90 -11.31
C GLU A 21 4.46 5.97 -12.82
N GLU A 22 5.52 6.28 -13.57
CA GLU A 22 5.51 6.36 -15.04
C GLU A 22 5.59 4.98 -15.70
N GLY A 23 6.50 4.11 -15.24
CA GLY A 23 6.87 2.90 -15.98
C GLY A 23 7.03 1.62 -15.15
N GLY A 24 6.72 1.65 -13.85
CA GLY A 24 6.92 0.52 -12.93
C GLY A 24 8.38 0.39 -12.45
N TYR A 25 8.63 -0.63 -11.65
CA TYR A 25 9.95 -0.91 -11.07
C TYR A 25 11.05 -1.08 -12.13
N GLY A 26 10.71 -1.71 -13.28
CA GLY A 26 11.65 -1.93 -14.36
C GLY A 26 12.17 -0.65 -14.99
N ALA A 27 11.34 0.40 -15.12
CA ALA A 27 11.73 1.68 -15.72
C ALA A 27 12.69 2.49 -14.82
N ALA A 28 12.65 2.28 -13.53
CA ALA A 28 13.45 3.02 -12.56
C ALA A 28 14.87 2.42 -12.42
N SER A 29 15.68 2.50 -13.48
CA SER A 29 17.09 2.13 -13.41
C SER A 29 17.92 3.13 -12.60
N VAL A 30 19.07 2.69 -12.04
CA VAL A 30 19.98 3.58 -11.31
C VAL A 30 20.40 4.80 -12.14
N ILE A 31 20.63 4.59 -13.44
CA ILE A 31 21.00 5.66 -14.37
C ILE A 31 19.85 6.65 -14.52
N ALA A 32 18.64 6.16 -14.81
CA ALA A 32 17.45 7.01 -14.99
C ALA A 32 17.11 7.81 -13.70
N ILE A 33 17.26 7.17 -12.53
CA ILE A 33 17.04 7.84 -11.22
C ILE A 33 18.05 8.96 -11.01
N ALA A 34 19.34 8.70 -11.28
CA ALA A 34 20.40 9.70 -11.09
C ALA A 34 20.27 10.85 -12.06
N GLU A 35 19.98 10.59 -13.34
CA GLU A 35 19.72 11.60 -14.39
C GLU A 35 18.53 12.51 -13.99
N ARG A 36 17.41 11.93 -13.59
CA ARG A 36 16.24 12.69 -13.15
C ARG A 36 16.51 13.51 -11.89
N ALA A 37 17.31 12.99 -10.96
CA ALA A 37 17.71 13.70 -9.76
C ALA A 37 18.79 14.78 -10.01
N GLY A 38 19.36 14.86 -11.23
CA GLY A 38 20.42 15.80 -11.56
C GLY A 38 21.74 15.51 -10.86
N VAL A 39 22.12 14.23 -10.71
CA VAL A 39 23.36 13.80 -10.05
C VAL A 39 24.07 12.70 -10.84
N ALA A 40 25.36 12.48 -10.58
CA ALA A 40 26.08 11.33 -11.15
C ALA A 40 25.54 10.01 -10.59
N ALA A 41 25.49 8.95 -11.42
CA ALA A 41 24.96 7.63 -11.03
C ALA A 41 25.64 7.06 -9.78
N GLY A 42 26.95 7.23 -9.62
CA GLY A 42 27.69 6.82 -8.42
C GLY A 42 27.26 7.52 -7.13
N THR A 43 26.50 8.63 -7.21
CA THR A 43 25.99 9.33 -6.04
C THR A 43 24.94 8.51 -5.31
N LEU A 44 24.14 7.71 -6.02
CA LEU A 44 23.14 6.81 -5.44
C LEU A 44 23.80 5.82 -4.47
N TYR A 45 24.92 5.21 -4.88
CA TYR A 45 25.61 4.21 -4.07
C TYR A 45 26.31 4.76 -2.82
N ARG A 46 26.41 6.09 -2.68
CA ARG A 46 26.82 6.73 -1.41
C ARG A 46 25.70 6.78 -0.38
N HIS A 47 24.46 6.63 -0.79
CA HIS A 47 23.27 6.66 0.08
C HIS A 47 22.70 5.27 0.31
N TRP A 48 22.73 4.40 -0.68
CA TRP A 48 22.25 3.02 -0.61
C TRP A 48 23.24 2.06 -1.23
N PRO A 49 23.59 0.96 -0.53
CA PRO A 49 24.53 -0.05 -1.04
C PRO A 49 24.08 -0.70 -2.35
N SER A 50 22.79 -0.74 -2.61
CA SER A 50 22.20 -1.36 -3.80
C SER A 50 20.92 -0.63 -4.28
N LYS A 51 20.47 -0.96 -5.49
CA LYS A 51 19.14 -0.57 -5.99
C LYS A 51 18.03 -1.13 -5.09
N GLY A 52 18.18 -2.39 -4.63
CA GLY A 52 17.22 -3.04 -3.73
C GLY A 52 17.02 -2.26 -2.43
N GLU A 53 18.11 -1.78 -1.80
CA GLU A 53 18.05 -0.96 -0.58
C GLU A 53 17.29 0.38 -0.79
N LEU A 54 17.54 1.05 -1.93
CA LEU A 54 16.80 2.26 -2.28
C LEU A 54 15.30 1.97 -2.42
N PHE A 55 14.96 0.88 -3.12
CA PHE A 55 13.57 0.52 -3.34
C PHE A 55 12.87 0.00 -2.09
N ALA A 56 13.56 -0.73 -1.22
CA ALA A 56 13.03 -1.12 0.09
C ALA A 56 12.68 0.13 0.92
N GLU A 57 13.54 1.16 0.88
CA GLU A 57 13.22 2.43 1.54
C GLU A 57 12.08 3.18 0.87
N LEU A 58 12.06 3.27 -0.46
CA LEU A 58 10.93 3.87 -1.18
C LEU A 58 9.62 3.17 -0.82
N PHE A 59 9.64 1.84 -0.77
CA PHE A 59 8.50 1.02 -0.36
C PHE A 59 8.01 1.41 1.03
N ARG A 60 8.91 1.48 2.02
CA ARG A 60 8.58 1.92 3.39
C ARG A 60 7.95 3.31 3.38
N VAL A 61 8.58 4.29 2.73
CA VAL A 61 8.07 5.68 2.69
C VAL A 61 6.67 5.76 2.09
N VAL A 62 6.36 4.98 1.05
CA VAL A 62 5.03 4.98 0.46
C VAL A 62 4.04 4.25 1.37
N CYS A 63 4.40 3.06 1.87
CA CYS A 63 3.50 2.27 2.72
C CYS A 63 3.20 2.93 4.06
N ASP A 64 4.16 3.67 4.66
CA ASP A 64 3.91 4.49 5.86
C ASP A 64 2.83 5.55 5.62
N ARG A 65 2.83 6.19 4.45
CA ARG A 65 1.78 7.16 4.06
C ARG A 65 0.43 6.48 3.87
N GLU A 66 0.42 5.25 3.34
CA GLU A 66 -0.82 4.47 3.20
C GLU A 66 -1.34 4.04 4.57
N ALA A 67 -0.49 3.53 5.46
CA ALA A 67 -0.85 3.18 6.83
C ALA A 67 -1.44 4.38 7.57
N ALA A 68 -0.78 5.54 7.53
CA ALA A 68 -1.28 6.76 8.15
C ALA A 68 -2.64 7.21 7.59
N ALA A 69 -2.88 7.04 6.29
CA ALA A 69 -4.18 7.34 5.69
C ALA A 69 -5.28 6.37 6.13
N MET A 70 -4.95 5.08 6.28
CA MET A 70 -5.86 4.06 6.79
C MET A 70 -6.19 4.30 8.27
N GLU A 71 -5.21 4.64 9.10
CA GLU A 71 -5.41 5.02 10.51
C GLU A 71 -6.30 6.26 10.63
N ALA A 72 -6.04 7.29 9.83
CA ALA A 72 -6.87 8.50 9.79
C ALA A 72 -8.32 8.20 9.39
N ALA A 73 -8.54 7.25 8.47
CA ALA A 73 -9.89 6.82 8.08
C ALA A 73 -10.61 6.08 9.22
N ALA A 74 -9.90 5.23 9.97
CA ALA A 74 -10.43 4.57 11.16
C ALA A 74 -10.88 5.60 12.22
N LEU A 75 -10.02 6.60 12.50
CA LEU A 75 -10.31 7.68 13.45
C LEU A 75 -11.43 8.61 12.97
N GLY A 76 -11.44 8.96 11.69
CA GLY A 76 -12.48 9.82 11.10
C GLY A 76 -13.88 9.19 11.13
N SER A 77 -13.97 7.88 11.29
CA SER A 77 -15.21 7.12 11.44
C SER A 77 -15.53 6.77 12.91
N ALA A 78 -14.98 7.48 13.87
CA ALA A 78 -15.11 7.14 15.30
C ALA A 78 -16.55 7.16 15.84
N GLY A 79 -17.49 7.86 15.15
CA GLY A 79 -18.92 7.86 15.48
C GLY A 79 -19.72 6.74 14.80
N ASP A 80 -19.10 5.98 13.92
CA ASP A 80 -19.73 4.86 13.20
C ASP A 80 -19.53 3.53 13.96
N SER A 81 -20.23 2.49 13.49
CA SER A 81 -20.00 1.12 13.97
C SER A 81 -18.57 0.64 13.65
N SER A 82 -18.06 -0.30 14.44
CA SER A 82 -16.71 -0.84 14.26
C SER A 82 -16.53 -1.49 12.90
N VAL A 83 -17.57 -2.14 12.38
CA VAL A 83 -17.58 -2.70 11.01
C VAL A 83 -17.41 -1.62 9.95
N LYS A 84 -18.09 -0.49 10.08
CA LYS A 84 -17.94 0.63 9.14
C LYS A 84 -16.52 1.20 9.19
N ARG A 85 -15.88 1.24 10.38
CA ARG A 85 -14.49 1.64 10.52
C ARG A 85 -13.54 0.68 9.78
N VAL A 86 -13.74 -0.63 9.91
CA VAL A 86 -12.98 -1.65 9.15
C VAL A 86 -13.17 -1.46 7.64
N GLN A 87 -14.41 -1.23 7.19
CA GLN A 87 -14.69 -0.92 5.78
C GLN A 87 -14.01 0.37 5.32
N ALA A 88 -14.01 1.43 6.14
CA ALA A 88 -13.37 2.71 5.82
C ALA A 88 -11.85 2.54 5.61
N VAL A 89 -11.19 1.76 6.46
CA VAL A 89 -9.76 1.44 6.34
C VAL A 89 -9.46 0.79 4.98
N LEU A 90 -10.17 -0.30 4.65
CA LEU A 90 -9.93 -1.07 3.42
C LEU A 90 -10.32 -0.31 2.15
N THR A 91 -11.43 0.43 2.18
CA THR A 91 -11.85 1.25 1.03
C THR A 91 -10.96 2.47 0.82
N THR A 92 -10.36 3.00 1.89
CA THR A 92 -9.33 4.06 1.79
C THR A 92 -8.10 3.53 1.06
N PHE A 93 -7.58 2.37 1.46
CA PHE A 93 -6.46 1.73 0.76
C PHE A 93 -6.78 1.50 -0.73
N ALA A 94 -7.90 0.87 -1.04
CA ALA A 94 -8.30 0.59 -2.41
C ALA A 94 -8.50 1.87 -3.25
N THR A 95 -9.13 2.90 -2.67
CA THR A 95 -9.32 4.19 -3.34
C THR A 95 -7.99 4.85 -3.70
N ARG A 96 -7.02 4.82 -2.79
CA ARG A 96 -5.68 5.38 -3.01
C ARG A 96 -4.90 4.57 -4.05
N ALA A 97 -4.97 3.24 -3.99
CA ALA A 97 -4.38 2.36 -4.98
C ALA A 97 -4.91 2.65 -6.40
N LEU A 98 -6.22 2.80 -6.55
CA LEU A 98 -6.86 3.09 -7.85
C LEU A 98 -6.58 4.52 -8.37
N ARG A 99 -6.17 5.47 -7.52
CA ARG A 99 -5.73 6.81 -7.94
C ARG A 99 -4.34 6.83 -8.57
N ASN A 100 -3.46 5.92 -8.13
CA ASN A 100 -2.11 5.77 -8.68
C ASN A 100 -1.86 4.30 -9.03
N PRO A 101 -2.50 3.79 -10.09
CA PRO A 101 -2.53 2.35 -10.37
C PRO A 101 -1.16 1.76 -10.67
N ARG A 102 -0.26 2.52 -11.30
CA ARG A 102 1.07 2.04 -11.63
C ARG A 102 1.93 1.85 -10.38
N LEU A 103 1.93 2.83 -9.48
CA LEU A 103 2.62 2.73 -8.21
C LEU A 103 2.03 1.60 -7.35
N ALA A 104 0.70 1.53 -7.26
CA ALA A 104 0.02 0.49 -6.52
C ALA A 104 0.33 -0.92 -7.07
N TRP A 105 0.36 -1.09 -8.40
CA TRP A 105 0.79 -2.34 -9.02
C TRP A 105 2.21 -2.73 -8.61
N ALA A 106 3.16 -1.78 -8.67
CA ALA A 106 4.54 -2.03 -8.27
C ALA A 106 4.66 -2.46 -6.79
N LEU A 107 3.82 -1.90 -5.91
CA LEU A 107 3.82 -2.23 -4.48
C LEU A 107 3.11 -3.56 -4.17
N ILE A 108 2.02 -3.87 -4.88
CA ILE A 108 1.16 -5.03 -4.56
C ILE A 108 1.63 -6.30 -5.26
N ALA A 109 1.97 -6.24 -6.55
CA ALA A 109 2.07 -7.42 -7.40
C ALA A 109 3.29 -7.50 -8.32
N GLU A 110 3.94 -6.39 -8.69
CA GLU A 110 5.07 -6.43 -9.61
C GLU A 110 6.23 -7.25 -9.01
N PRO A 111 6.87 -8.15 -9.78
CA PRO A 111 8.08 -8.83 -9.35
C PRO A 111 9.21 -7.82 -9.08
N VAL A 112 9.82 -7.89 -7.93
CA VAL A 112 10.81 -6.92 -7.45
C VAL A 112 11.99 -7.60 -6.76
N ASP A 113 12.87 -6.80 -6.15
CA ASP A 113 14.00 -7.28 -5.35
C ASP A 113 13.51 -7.99 -4.07
N PRO A 114 14.17 -9.07 -3.60
CA PRO A 114 13.83 -9.76 -2.36
C PRO A 114 13.76 -8.86 -1.12
N LEU A 115 14.53 -7.76 -1.07
CA LEU A 115 14.44 -6.78 0.01
C LEU A 115 13.09 -6.06 0.03
N VAL A 116 12.54 -5.76 -1.15
CA VAL A 116 11.20 -5.16 -1.29
C VAL A 116 10.11 -6.17 -0.93
N ASP A 117 10.28 -7.46 -1.28
CA ASP A 117 9.33 -8.51 -0.90
C ASP A 117 9.28 -8.71 0.61
N ALA A 118 10.40 -8.58 1.31
CA ALA A 118 10.45 -8.63 2.77
C ALA A 118 9.63 -7.49 3.40
N GLU A 119 9.76 -6.25 2.88
CA GLU A 119 8.96 -5.11 3.31
C GLU A 119 7.47 -5.31 3.00
N ARG A 120 7.13 -5.86 1.83
CA ARG A 120 5.75 -6.19 1.45
C ARG A 120 5.08 -7.12 2.46
N ILE A 121 5.79 -8.13 2.95
CA ILE A 121 5.30 -9.03 3.98
C ILE A 121 5.14 -8.30 5.32
N ALA A 122 6.08 -7.43 5.69
CA ALA A 122 6.00 -6.66 6.93
C ALA A 122 4.78 -5.73 6.95
N TYR A 123 4.51 -5.00 5.89
CA TYR A 123 3.34 -4.11 5.80
C TYR A 123 2.01 -4.87 5.72
N ARG A 124 1.95 -6.03 5.08
CA ARG A 124 0.74 -6.88 5.14
C ARG A 124 0.38 -7.26 6.59
N ARG A 125 1.38 -7.55 7.41
CA ARG A 125 1.18 -7.83 8.85
C ARG A 125 0.73 -6.59 9.61
N GLU A 126 1.31 -5.43 9.30
CA GLU A 126 0.93 -4.16 9.92
C GLU A 126 -0.51 -3.77 9.59
N TYR A 127 -0.92 -3.89 8.33
CA TYR A 127 -2.30 -3.66 7.92
C TYR A 127 -3.28 -4.64 8.56
N ALA A 128 -2.89 -5.92 8.68
CA ALA A 128 -3.72 -6.91 9.38
C ALA A 128 -3.86 -6.58 10.88
N ARG A 129 -2.81 -6.08 11.54
CA ARG A 129 -2.87 -5.61 12.92
C ARG A 129 -3.87 -4.46 13.08
N LEU A 130 -3.77 -3.45 12.21
CA LEU A 130 -4.69 -2.30 12.22
C LEU A 130 -6.17 -2.73 12.08
N LEU A 131 -6.46 -3.68 11.17
CA LEU A 131 -7.81 -4.23 11.00
C LEU A 131 -8.22 -5.07 12.20
N GLY A 132 -7.30 -5.81 12.78
CA GLY A 132 -7.55 -6.67 13.95
C GLY A 132 -8.08 -5.91 15.15
N ASP A 133 -7.60 -4.69 15.39
CA ASP A 133 -8.10 -3.84 16.47
C ASP A 133 -9.58 -3.50 16.25
N GLY A 134 -9.96 -3.06 15.03
CA GLY A 134 -11.36 -2.79 14.70
C GLY A 134 -12.26 -4.02 14.72
N LEU A 135 -11.75 -5.20 14.35
CA LEU A 135 -12.51 -6.46 14.44
C LEU A 135 -12.76 -6.88 15.89
N ARG A 136 -11.79 -6.72 16.80
CA ARG A 136 -11.99 -6.99 18.23
C ARG A 136 -13.06 -6.11 18.82
N GLU A 137 -13.00 -4.80 18.54
CA GLU A 137 -14.04 -3.84 18.96
C GLU A 137 -15.42 -4.22 18.42
N ALA A 138 -15.53 -4.67 17.15
CA ALA A 138 -16.79 -5.09 16.56
C ALA A 138 -17.36 -6.36 17.24
N ILE A 139 -16.51 -7.31 17.62
CA ILE A 139 -16.92 -8.51 18.37
C ILE A 139 -17.38 -8.12 19.77
N GLU A 140 -16.61 -7.30 20.49
CA GLU A 140 -16.95 -6.82 21.83
C GLU A 140 -18.29 -6.03 21.87
N ALA A 141 -18.54 -5.25 20.81
CA ALA A 141 -19.79 -4.52 20.63
C ALA A 141 -20.97 -5.40 20.18
N GLY A 142 -20.74 -6.68 19.86
CA GLY A 142 -21.76 -7.58 19.34
C GLY A 142 -22.21 -7.29 17.90
N GLU A 143 -21.43 -6.51 17.17
CA GLU A 143 -21.73 -6.16 15.75
C GLU A 143 -21.44 -7.31 14.79
N ILE A 144 -20.49 -8.19 15.13
CA ILE A 144 -20.11 -9.38 14.36
C ILE A 144 -19.96 -10.61 15.27
N PRO A 145 -20.13 -11.83 14.75
CA PRO A 145 -19.95 -13.03 15.51
C PRO A 145 -18.48 -13.25 15.93
N GLN A 146 -18.27 -14.06 16.97
CA GLN A 146 -16.94 -14.51 17.38
C GLN A 146 -16.25 -15.23 16.22
N GLN A 147 -14.99 -14.84 15.97
CA GLN A 147 -14.16 -15.39 14.90
C GLN A 147 -12.68 -15.25 15.22
N ASN A 148 -11.83 -15.92 14.46
CA ASN A 148 -10.38 -15.75 14.57
C ASN A 148 -9.96 -14.41 13.95
N VAL A 149 -9.72 -13.41 14.80
CA VAL A 149 -9.42 -12.03 14.40
C VAL A 149 -8.17 -11.94 13.54
N GLU A 150 -7.10 -12.65 13.94
CA GLU A 150 -5.82 -12.62 13.23
C GLU A 150 -5.94 -13.20 11.82
N LEU A 151 -6.63 -14.32 11.69
CA LEU A 151 -6.86 -14.96 10.38
C LEU A 151 -7.80 -14.13 9.52
N THR A 152 -8.90 -13.60 10.09
CA THR A 152 -9.86 -12.76 9.36
C THR A 152 -9.19 -11.48 8.86
N ALA A 153 -8.41 -10.79 9.69
CA ALA A 153 -7.68 -9.59 9.31
C ALA A 153 -6.68 -9.87 8.17
N ALA A 154 -5.92 -10.95 8.28
CA ALA A 154 -4.97 -11.36 7.23
C ALA A 154 -5.69 -11.72 5.92
N ALA A 155 -6.84 -12.42 6.00
CA ALA A 155 -7.65 -12.77 4.85
C ALA A 155 -8.24 -11.53 4.16
N LEU A 156 -8.69 -10.53 4.92
CA LEU A 156 -9.18 -9.26 4.39
C LEU A 156 -8.07 -8.49 3.65
N VAL A 157 -6.87 -8.37 4.24
CA VAL A 157 -5.71 -7.74 3.59
C VAL A 157 -5.35 -8.47 2.30
N GLY A 158 -5.27 -9.81 2.35
CA GLY A 158 -4.97 -10.63 1.18
C GLY A 158 -6.05 -10.55 0.12
N GLY A 159 -7.33 -10.68 0.49
CA GLY A 159 -8.45 -10.65 -0.42
C GLY A 159 -8.62 -9.30 -1.14
N VAL A 160 -8.48 -8.18 -0.42
CA VAL A 160 -8.51 -6.84 -1.02
C VAL A 160 -7.28 -6.62 -1.93
N GLY A 161 -6.09 -7.02 -1.49
CA GLY A 161 -4.89 -6.92 -2.30
C GLY A 161 -5.01 -7.70 -3.61
N GLU A 162 -5.46 -8.95 -3.56
CA GLU A 162 -5.65 -9.80 -4.73
C GLU A 162 -6.75 -9.28 -5.66
N ALA A 163 -7.87 -8.81 -5.12
CA ALA A 163 -8.95 -8.22 -5.90
C ALA A 163 -8.53 -6.98 -6.70
N LEU A 164 -7.48 -6.29 -6.26
CA LEU A 164 -6.92 -5.13 -6.95
C LEU A 164 -5.89 -5.50 -8.03
N VAL A 165 -5.33 -6.72 -8.03
CA VAL A 165 -4.30 -7.16 -9.00
C VAL A 165 -4.78 -6.98 -10.44
N GLY A 166 -5.96 -7.50 -10.78
CA GLY A 166 -6.53 -7.35 -12.12
C GLY A 166 -6.75 -5.89 -12.54
N PRO A 167 -7.51 -5.10 -11.76
CA PRO A 167 -7.75 -3.68 -12.05
C PRO A 167 -6.50 -2.80 -12.17
N LEU A 168 -5.43 -3.13 -11.45
CA LEU A 168 -4.16 -2.38 -11.48
C LEU A 168 -3.19 -2.88 -12.56
N SER A 169 -3.41 -4.09 -13.10
CA SER A 169 -2.51 -4.74 -14.06
C SER A 169 -2.45 -3.98 -15.40
N PRO A 170 -1.27 -3.70 -15.95
CA PRO A 170 -1.14 -3.12 -17.27
C PRO A 170 -1.30 -4.18 -18.39
N PRO A 171 -1.93 -3.86 -19.55
CA PRO A 171 -2.66 -2.64 -19.83
C PRO A 171 -4.07 -2.66 -19.22
N ALA A 172 -4.41 -1.63 -18.49
CA ALA A 172 -5.74 -1.48 -17.87
C ALA A 172 -6.81 -1.17 -18.94
N GLY A 173 -7.18 -2.17 -19.76
CA GLY A 173 -8.06 -1.95 -20.91
C GLY A 173 -9.56 -2.14 -20.63
N THR A 174 -9.93 -2.88 -19.59
CA THR A 174 -11.34 -3.25 -19.28
C THR A 174 -11.63 -3.29 -17.79
N ALA A 175 -10.84 -2.60 -16.97
CA ALA A 175 -11.10 -2.56 -15.53
C ALA A 175 -12.47 -1.91 -15.25
N PRO A 176 -13.25 -2.44 -14.30
CA PRO A 176 -14.47 -1.79 -13.82
C PRO A 176 -14.18 -0.38 -13.33
N ALA A 177 -15.22 0.49 -13.32
CA ALA A 177 -15.04 1.82 -12.77
C ALA A 177 -14.58 1.76 -11.30
N ALA A 178 -13.69 2.65 -10.88
CA ALA A 178 -13.15 2.65 -9.51
C ALA A 178 -14.26 2.61 -8.43
N ARG A 179 -15.40 3.29 -8.69
CA ARG A 179 -16.56 3.28 -7.80
C ARG A 179 -17.17 1.88 -7.66
N GLU A 180 -17.26 1.13 -8.73
CA GLU A 180 -17.82 -0.23 -8.72
C GLU A 180 -16.92 -1.18 -7.93
N ILE A 181 -15.60 -1.05 -8.11
CA ILE A 181 -14.62 -1.83 -7.34
C ILE A 181 -14.74 -1.53 -5.84
N ILE A 182 -14.82 -0.26 -5.45
CA ILE A 182 -14.93 0.15 -4.05
C ILE A 182 -16.22 -0.37 -3.42
N GLU A 183 -17.34 -0.30 -4.13
CA GLU A 183 -18.62 -0.80 -3.63
C GLU A 183 -18.60 -2.32 -3.46
N ALA A 184 -18.10 -3.06 -4.45
CA ALA A 184 -17.93 -4.51 -4.36
C ALA A 184 -17.00 -4.93 -3.20
N LEU A 185 -15.90 -4.19 -2.96
CA LEU A 185 -15.02 -4.44 -1.82
C LEU A 185 -15.72 -4.16 -0.49
N ARG A 186 -16.54 -3.12 -0.40
CA ARG A 186 -17.32 -2.82 0.81
C ARG A 186 -18.29 -3.95 1.15
N GLU A 187 -19.03 -4.45 0.14
CA GLU A 187 -19.91 -5.61 0.31
C GLU A 187 -19.15 -6.87 0.68
N PHE A 188 -18.00 -7.12 0.03
CA PHE A 188 -17.15 -8.26 0.35
C PHE A 188 -16.74 -8.24 1.82
N VAL A 189 -16.26 -7.10 2.32
CA VAL A 189 -15.85 -6.95 3.73
C VAL A 189 -17.01 -7.22 4.67
N ALA A 190 -18.20 -6.64 4.41
CA ALA A 190 -19.39 -6.85 5.24
C ALA A 190 -19.75 -8.34 5.35
N ARG A 191 -19.80 -9.04 4.23
CA ARG A 191 -20.10 -10.48 4.20
C ARG A 191 -19.00 -11.32 4.88
N ALA A 192 -17.73 -10.98 4.65
CA ALA A 192 -16.59 -11.71 5.21
C ALA A 192 -16.55 -11.64 6.74
N VAL A 193 -17.02 -10.54 7.34
CA VAL A 193 -17.07 -10.40 8.80
C VAL A 193 -18.40 -10.82 9.43
N GLY A 194 -19.41 -11.19 8.62
CA GLY A 194 -20.66 -11.76 9.11
C GLY A 194 -21.77 -10.73 9.39
N THR A 195 -21.79 -9.61 8.65
CA THR A 195 -22.87 -8.60 8.71
C THR A 195 -23.85 -8.68 7.53
N GLY A 196 -23.91 -9.81 6.82
CA GLY A 196 -24.78 -10.05 5.69
C GLY A 196 -26.01 -10.88 6.05
#